data_a294fd42e1bcba4e8cab7621e5c4f6b8
#
_entry.id   a294fd42e1bcba4e8cab7621e5c4f6b8
#
_cell.length_a   1.000
_cell.length_b   1.000
_cell.length_c   1.000
_cell.angle_alpha   90.00
_cell.angle_beta   90.00
_cell.angle_gamma   90.00
#
_symmetry.space_group_name_H-M   'P 1'
#
loop_
_entity.id
_entity.type
_entity.pdbx_description
1 polymer ?
#
loop_
_entity_poly.entity_id
_entity_poly.type
_entity_poly.pdbx_seq_one_letter_code
_entity_poly.pdbx_strand_id
1 'polypeptide(L)'
;MIQPQLKQIAETAYLTMYSQRPELCNIQETFYGWVVFVASPRGKAVVKFSREIGRLAKEITGLKRLSDCLDCSVPEVLFFGREEGYDYIMMEWLDGMSAHDLPNDPVALESFRESYTDLLLALHDNQAQQGFELTEDQYEPCLIKAFDSWMAPVLRYVQSGCSPFSPKLKEAYGSMWERKEEILSPINNNSSFVHDDCHVGNVLFDPRTFKVAAILDPCDAGYKHREFDLFHLYDVRPDLKLVERYQEKVPLAEGFELRRWFLSLWDDAKHSRNMGWYDEAWLTSKVNQFNEIYAHR
;
A
#
# COMPACT_ATOMS: atom_id res chain seq x y z
N MET A 1 24.55 -10.75 -10.79
CA MET A 1 24.55 -10.51 -12.26
C MET A 1 23.23 -9.87 -12.77
N ILE A 2 22.18 -9.78 -11.94
CA ILE A 2 20.85 -9.22 -12.35
C ILE A 2 20.89 -7.68 -12.49
N GLN A 3 21.52 -7.00 -11.55
CA GLN A 3 21.52 -5.53 -11.51
C GLN A 3 22.10 -4.84 -12.76
N PRO A 4 23.23 -5.31 -13.39
CA PRO A 4 23.71 -4.70 -14.63
C PRO A 4 22.73 -4.80 -15.79
N GLN A 5 21.98 -5.91 -15.88
CA GLN A 5 20.96 -6.13 -16.91
C GLN A 5 19.79 -5.16 -16.76
N LEU A 6 19.26 -5.02 -15.53
CA LEU A 6 18.16 -4.08 -15.24
C LEU A 6 18.58 -2.62 -15.49
N LYS A 7 19.81 -2.26 -15.15
CA LYS A 7 20.34 -0.94 -15.48
C LYS A 7 20.37 -0.71 -16.99
N GLN A 8 20.82 -1.69 -17.76
CA GLN A 8 20.86 -1.59 -19.23
C GLN A 8 19.45 -1.40 -19.82
N ILE A 9 18.45 -2.14 -19.34
CA ILE A 9 17.05 -1.97 -19.77
C ILE A 9 16.57 -0.56 -19.42
N ALA A 10 16.81 -0.08 -18.19
CA ALA A 10 16.43 1.26 -17.76
C ALA A 10 17.11 2.37 -18.60
N GLU A 11 18.40 2.22 -18.90
CA GLU A 11 19.14 3.15 -19.78
C GLU A 11 18.57 3.16 -21.20
N THR A 12 18.19 2.00 -21.73
CA THR A 12 17.60 1.89 -23.08
C THR A 12 16.22 2.54 -23.12
N ALA A 13 15.37 2.28 -22.13
CA ALA A 13 14.06 2.91 -22.01
C ALA A 13 14.19 4.44 -21.88
N TYR A 14 15.12 4.91 -21.06
CA TYR A 14 15.39 6.33 -20.87
C TYR A 14 15.90 7.00 -22.17
N LEU A 15 16.84 6.36 -22.88
CA LEU A 15 17.37 6.85 -24.16
C LEU A 15 16.23 6.96 -25.21
N THR A 16 15.33 6.00 -25.24
CA THR A 16 14.16 6.00 -26.14
C THR A 16 13.26 7.20 -25.87
N MET A 17 13.03 7.52 -24.58
CA MET A 17 12.14 8.62 -24.16
C MET A 17 12.78 9.98 -24.34
N TYR A 18 14.01 10.15 -23.89
CA TYR A 18 14.67 11.47 -23.80
C TYR A 18 15.70 11.74 -24.90
N SER A 19 15.97 10.78 -25.81
CA SER A 19 16.97 10.85 -26.88
C SER A 19 18.38 11.18 -26.38
N GLN A 20 18.67 10.84 -25.13
CA GLN A 20 19.95 11.04 -24.45
C GLN A 20 20.21 9.89 -23.47
N ARG A 21 21.47 9.46 -23.33
CA ARG A 21 21.83 8.49 -22.27
C ARG A 21 21.77 9.17 -20.90
N PRO A 22 21.32 8.44 -19.86
CA PRO A 22 21.34 8.98 -18.51
C PRO A 22 22.79 9.15 -18.02
N GLU A 23 23.03 10.22 -17.26
CA GLU A 23 24.30 10.47 -16.55
C GLU A 23 24.27 9.84 -15.15
N LEU A 24 23.08 9.74 -14.56
CA LEU A 24 22.81 9.01 -13.34
C LEU A 24 22.04 7.73 -13.67
N CYS A 25 22.54 6.59 -13.16
CA CYS A 25 21.80 5.31 -13.19
C CYS A 25 22.08 4.56 -11.88
N ASN A 26 21.18 4.69 -10.92
CA ASN A 26 21.29 4.05 -9.61
C ASN A 26 20.16 3.02 -9.43
N ILE A 27 20.46 1.85 -8.85
CA ILE A 27 19.53 0.76 -8.63
C ILE A 27 19.37 0.48 -7.14
N GLN A 28 18.14 0.28 -6.72
CA GLN A 28 17.78 -0.15 -5.38
C GLN A 28 16.92 -1.42 -5.48
N GLU A 29 17.20 -2.39 -4.64
CA GLU A 29 16.34 -3.53 -4.43
C GLU A 29 15.22 -3.15 -3.49
N THR A 30 14.00 -3.54 -3.84
CA THR A 30 12.80 -3.31 -3.05
C THR A 30 12.17 -4.65 -2.67
N PHE A 31 11.15 -4.60 -1.84
CA PHE A 31 10.43 -5.79 -1.43
C PHE A 31 9.85 -6.58 -2.62
N TYR A 32 9.38 -5.88 -3.66
CA TYR A 32 8.71 -6.48 -4.82
C TYR A 32 9.57 -6.61 -6.09
N GLY A 33 10.78 -6.10 -6.07
CA GLY A 33 11.64 -6.12 -7.25
C GLY A 33 12.76 -5.09 -7.16
N TRP A 34 12.91 -4.27 -8.18
CA TRP A 34 13.96 -3.26 -8.27
C TRP A 34 13.42 -1.94 -8.77
N VAL A 35 14.03 -0.87 -8.29
CA VAL A 35 13.81 0.50 -8.76
C VAL A 35 15.13 1.05 -9.26
N VAL A 36 15.14 1.59 -10.48
CA VAL A 36 16.30 2.25 -11.09
C VAL A 36 15.97 3.72 -11.27
N PHE A 37 16.78 4.57 -10.66
CA PHE A 37 16.71 6.02 -10.79
C PHE A 37 17.61 6.45 -11.94
N VAL A 38 17.07 7.12 -12.95
CA VAL A 38 17.78 7.57 -14.15
C VAL A 38 17.57 9.06 -14.35
N ALA A 39 18.66 9.78 -14.65
CA ALA A 39 18.60 11.22 -14.89
C ALA A 39 19.66 11.72 -15.84
N SER A 40 19.36 12.80 -16.56
CA SER A 40 20.28 13.65 -17.32
C SER A 40 19.78 15.09 -17.30
N PRO A 41 20.50 16.06 -17.86
CA PRO A 41 20.00 17.43 -17.99
C PRO A 41 18.67 17.57 -18.76
N ARG A 42 18.26 16.56 -19.51
CA ARG A 42 17.00 16.55 -20.27
C ARG A 42 15.79 16.07 -19.46
N GLY A 43 16.03 15.38 -18.36
CA GLY A 43 14.95 14.87 -17.51
C GLY A 43 15.42 13.84 -16.50
N LYS A 44 14.49 13.43 -15.66
CA LYS A 44 14.69 12.39 -14.66
C LYS A 44 13.48 11.46 -14.65
N ALA A 45 13.71 10.16 -14.42
CA ALA A 45 12.66 9.16 -14.35
C ALA A 45 13.01 8.05 -13.35
N VAL A 46 12.00 7.32 -12.93
CA VAL A 46 12.11 6.12 -12.11
C VAL A 46 11.66 4.93 -12.94
N VAL A 47 12.46 3.87 -12.99
CA VAL A 47 12.09 2.62 -13.68
C VAL A 47 11.92 1.53 -12.64
N LYS A 48 10.71 1.04 -12.49
CA LYS A 48 10.36 -0.03 -11.55
C LYS A 48 10.26 -1.35 -12.31
N PHE A 49 10.84 -2.42 -11.73
CA PHE A 49 10.89 -3.76 -12.32
C PHE A 49 10.20 -4.78 -11.42
N SER A 50 9.43 -5.68 -12.03
CA SER A 50 8.83 -6.83 -11.37
C SER A 50 9.11 -8.12 -12.15
N ARG A 51 9.40 -9.20 -11.43
CA ARG A 51 9.44 -10.55 -12.00
C ARG A 51 8.05 -11.16 -12.17
N GLU A 52 7.10 -10.71 -11.38
CA GLU A 52 5.72 -11.14 -11.46
C GLU A 52 5.05 -10.44 -12.65
N ILE A 53 4.74 -11.21 -13.68
CA ILE A 53 4.11 -10.73 -14.90
C ILE A 53 2.69 -10.25 -14.60
N GLY A 54 2.36 -9.04 -15.05
CA GLY A 54 1.06 -8.41 -14.88
C GLY A 54 0.88 -7.64 -13.56
N ARG A 55 1.82 -7.75 -12.60
CA ARG A 55 1.76 -7.00 -11.35
C ARG A 55 1.75 -5.49 -11.58
N LEU A 56 2.66 -5.00 -12.42
CA LEU A 56 2.79 -3.57 -12.69
C LEU A 56 1.58 -2.98 -13.44
N ALA A 57 0.78 -3.82 -14.12
CA ALA A 57 -0.47 -3.35 -14.74
C ALA A 57 -1.48 -2.86 -13.70
N LYS A 58 -1.56 -3.51 -12.52
CA LYS A 58 -2.39 -3.04 -11.40
C LYS A 58 -1.90 -1.71 -10.84
N GLU A 59 -0.58 -1.58 -10.70
CA GLU A 59 0.03 -0.33 -10.24
C GLU A 59 -0.24 0.83 -11.20
N ILE A 60 -0.14 0.61 -12.52
CA ILE A 60 -0.49 1.61 -13.55
C ILE A 60 -1.96 2.08 -13.36
N THR A 61 -2.87 1.12 -13.20
CA THR A 61 -4.29 1.44 -12.99
C THR A 61 -4.49 2.19 -11.67
N GLY A 62 -3.83 1.76 -10.60
CA GLY A 62 -3.88 2.41 -9.29
C GLY A 62 -3.38 3.85 -9.32
N LEU A 63 -2.21 4.10 -9.93
CA LEU A 63 -1.63 5.44 -10.09
C LEU A 63 -2.58 6.37 -10.86
N LYS A 64 -3.16 5.89 -11.97
CA LYS A 64 -4.13 6.69 -12.74
C LYS A 64 -5.35 7.05 -11.90
N ARG A 65 -5.94 6.08 -11.19
CA ARG A 65 -7.12 6.32 -10.35
C ARG A 65 -6.82 7.26 -9.18
N LEU A 66 -5.64 7.16 -8.56
CA LEU A 66 -5.19 8.11 -7.54
C LEU A 66 -5.08 9.53 -8.10
N SER A 67 -4.48 9.68 -9.28
CA SER A 67 -4.38 10.98 -9.97
C SER A 67 -5.75 11.58 -10.30
N ASP A 68 -6.76 10.75 -10.59
CA ASP A 68 -8.13 11.20 -10.85
C ASP A 68 -8.87 11.64 -9.56
N CYS A 69 -8.42 11.17 -8.39
CA CYS A 69 -9.06 11.40 -7.09
C CYS A 69 -8.40 12.46 -6.21
N LEU A 70 -7.14 12.82 -6.47
CA LEU A 70 -6.32 13.63 -5.58
C LEU A 70 -5.75 14.87 -6.26
N ASP A 71 -5.68 15.97 -5.52
CA ASP A 71 -5.02 17.22 -5.97
C ASP A 71 -3.50 17.22 -5.72
N CYS A 72 -2.93 16.14 -5.12
CA CYS A 72 -1.48 16.02 -4.96
C CYS A 72 -0.83 15.30 -6.13
N SER A 73 0.51 15.43 -6.25
CA SER A 73 1.24 14.75 -7.32
C SER A 73 1.20 13.23 -7.13
N VAL A 74 0.89 12.53 -8.22
CA VAL A 74 0.98 11.08 -8.36
C VAL A 74 1.87 10.82 -9.58
N PRO A 75 2.83 9.89 -9.54
CA PRO A 75 3.74 9.67 -10.66
C PRO A 75 2.99 9.32 -11.95
N GLU A 76 3.23 10.08 -13.01
CA GLU A 76 2.75 9.73 -14.34
C GLU A 76 3.54 8.53 -14.88
N VAL A 77 2.84 7.54 -15.44
CA VAL A 77 3.46 6.41 -16.12
C VAL A 77 3.80 6.83 -17.56
N LEU A 78 5.09 6.96 -17.83
CA LEU A 78 5.62 7.42 -19.11
C LEU A 78 5.75 6.28 -20.14
N PHE A 79 6.04 5.07 -19.65
CA PHE A 79 6.27 3.92 -20.51
C PHE A 79 6.06 2.61 -19.75
N PHE A 80 5.55 1.58 -20.43
CA PHE A 80 5.46 0.21 -19.94
C PHE A 80 6.16 -0.72 -20.95
N GLY A 81 6.94 -1.66 -20.46
CA GLY A 81 7.62 -2.64 -21.28
C GLY A 81 7.80 -3.98 -20.61
N ARG A 82 8.23 -4.95 -21.42
CA ARG A 82 8.64 -6.28 -20.96
C ARG A 82 9.91 -6.68 -21.67
N GLU A 83 10.93 -7.02 -20.90
CA GLU A 83 12.22 -7.44 -21.44
C GLU A 83 12.92 -8.40 -20.48
N GLU A 84 13.60 -9.43 -21.01
CA GLU A 84 14.40 -10.40 -20.26
C GLU A 84 13.66 -11.09 -19.09
N GLY A 85 12.33 -11.28 -19.23
CA GLY A 85 11.50 -11.90 -18.20
C GLY A 85 11.05 -10.97 -17.07
N TYR A 86 11.23 -9.67 -17.25
CA TYR A 86 10.72 -8.64 -16.33
C TYR A 86 9.67 -7.78 -17.01
N ASP A 87 8.58 -7.51 -16.30
CA ASP A 87 7.75 -6.34 -16.59
C ASP A 87 8.44 -5.11 -15.98
N TYR A 88 8.39 -3.97 -16.66
CA TYR A 88 8.88 -2.71 -16.12
C TYR A 88 8.00 -1.54 -16.52
N ILE A 89 7.91 -0.54 -15.62
CA ILE A 89 7.30 0.75 -15.90
C ILE A 89 8.34 1.85 -15.72
N MET A 90 8.32 2.83 -16.58
CA MET A 90 9.04 4.07 -16.39
C MET A 90 8.04 5.16 -16.01
N MET A 91 8.32 5.82 -14.91
CA MET A 91 7.45 6.83 -14.30
C MET A 91 8.20 8.14 -14.10
N GLU A 92 7.44 9.20 -13.96
CA GLU A 92 7.96 10.47 -13.51
C GLU A 92 8.70 10.32 -12.17
N TRP A 93 9.86 10.99 -12.06
CA TRP A 93 10.56 11.13 -10.80
C TRP A 93 10.11 12.44 -10.13
N LEU A 94 9.24 12.35 -9.16
CA LEU A 94 8.68 13.47 -8.43
C LEU A 94 9.71 14.06 -7.46
N ASP A 95 9.66 15.38 -7.27
CA ASP A 95 10.45 16.07 -6.27
C ASP A 95 9.82 15.98 -4.89
N GLY A 96 10.65 15.85 -3.87
CA GLY A 96 10.27 15.73 -2.48
C GLY A 96 11.25 14.87 -1.69
N MET A 97 11.04 14.78 -0.40
CA MET A 97 11.77 13.89 0.50
C MET A 97 10.82 12.82 1.02
N SER A 98 11.32 11.61 1.25
CA SER A 98 10.52 10.55 1.87
C SER A 98 9.99 10.99 3.23
N ALA A 99 8.69 10.82 3.50
CA ALA A 99 8.13 11.14 4.80
C ALA A 99 8.62 10.23 5.93
N HIS A 100 9.31 9.12 5.59
CA HIS A 100 10.12 8.38 6.55
C HIS A 100 11.17 9.29 7.24
N ASP A 101 11.77 10.20 6.48
CA ASP A 101 12.84 11.09 6.93
C ASP A 101 12.33 12.46 7.44
N LEU A 102 11.02 12.56 7.69
CA LEU A 102 10.42 13.78 8.23
C LEU A 102 11.10 14.14 9.57
N PRO A 103 11.61 15.39 9.72
CA PRO A 103 12.30 15.79 10.93
C PRO A 103 11.36 15.77 12.15
N ASN A 104 11.91 15.41 13.31
CA ASN A 104 11.18 15.40 14.57
C ASN A 104 11.10 16.84 15.16
N ASP A 105 10.56 17.76 14.39
CA ASP A 105 10.31 19.15 14.72
C ASP A 105 8.79 19.37 14.84
N PRO A 106 8.30 20.07 15.90
CA PRO A 106 6.86 20.23 16.12
C PRO A 106 6.11 20.88 14.94
N VAL A 107 6.73 21.84 14.23
CA VAL A 107 6.12 22.52 13.09
C VAL A 107 6.06 21.59 11.89
N ALA A 108 7.15 20.86 11.62
CA ALA A 108 7.19 19.87 10.56
C ALA A 108 6.18 18.75 10.77
N LEU A 109 6.13 18.20 12.00
CA LEU A 109 5.19 17.14 12.37
C LEU A 109 3.74 17.59 12.21
N GLU A 110 3.38 18.77 12.71
CA GLU A 110 2.00 19.28 12.62
C GLU A 110 1.61 19.57 11.16
N SER A 111 2.48 20.23 10.39
CA SER A 111 2.22 20.53 8.98
C SER A 111 2.01 19.26 8.15
N PHE A 112 2.85 18.24 8.39
CA PHE A 112 2.72 16.96 7.69
C PHE A 112 1.45 16.21 8.08
N ARG A 113 1.20 16.06 9.39
CA ARG A 113 0.00 15.38 9.91
C ARG A 113 -1.27 15.98 9.34
N GLU A 114 -1.37 17.33 9.34
CA GLU A 114 -2.53 18.02 8.81
C GLU A 114 -2.71 17.71 7.33
N SER A 115 -1.68 17.95 6.51
CA SER A 115 -1.77 17.78 5.06
C SER A 115 -1.98 16.33 4.65
N TYR A 116 -1.39 15.36 5.36
CA TYR A 116 -1.54 13.95 5.02
C TYR A 116 -2.90 13.38 5.42
N THR A 117 -3.42 13.78 6.59
CA THR A 117 -4.78 13.36 6.98
C THR A 117 -5.85 14.02 6.13
N ASP A 118 -5.66 15.27 5.67
CA ASP A 118 -6.56 15.92 4.70
C ASP A 118 -6.57 15.18 3.35
N LEU A 119 -5.39 14.77 2.87
CA LEU A 119 -5.27 13.98 1.65
C LEU A 119 -6.01 12.65 1.77
N LEU A 120 -5.83 11.91 2.89
CA LEU A 120 -6.53 10.64 3.11
C LEU A 120 -8.04 10.84 3.22
N LEU A 121 -8.51 11.92 3.85
CA LEU A 121 -9.94 12.23 3.89
C LEU A 121 -10.50 12.50 2.50
N ALA A 122 -9.80 13.29 1.69
CA ALA A 122 -10.21 13.55 0.30
C ALA A 122 -10.24 12.25 -0.52
N LEU A 123 -9.26 11.35 -0.31
CA LEU A 123 -9.25 10.04 -0.96
C LEU A 123 -10.45 9.20 -0.54
N HIS A 124 -10.74 9.12 0.76
CA HIS A 124 -11.82 8.31 1.32
C HIS A 124 -13.22 8.88 1.06
N ASP A 125 -13.35 10.15 0.68
CA ASP A 125 -14.62 10.75 0.25
C ASP A 125 -15.05 10.24 -1.13
N ASN A 126 -14.15 9.66 -1.91
CA ASN A 126 -14.51 9.00 -3.17
C ASN A 126 -15.16 7.64 -2.86
N GLN A 127 -16.47 7.56 -3.07
CA GLN A 127 -17.29 6.37 -2.76
C GLN A 127 -17.87 5.75 -4.02
N ALA A 128 -17.89 4.41 -4.08
CA ALA A 128 -18.62 3.70 -5.11
C ALA A 128 -20.05 3.37 -4.62
N GLN A 129 -21.07 3.80 -5.38
CA GLN A 129 -22.46 3.48 -5.07
C GLN A 129 -22.76 1.97 -5.12
N GLN A 130 -21.99 1.22 -5.91
CA GLN A 130 -22.11 -0.22 -6.06
C GLN A 130 -21.57 -1.01 -4.85
N GLY A 131 -20.79 -0.37 -3.97
CA GLY A 131 -20.17 -0.99 -2.81
C GLY A 131 -18.68 -1.22 -2.97
N PHE A 132 -18.21 -2.37 -2.50
CA PHE A 132 -16.80 -2.75 -2.44
C PHE A 132 -16.36 -3.45 -3.73
N GLU A 133 -15.23 -3.06 -4.28
CA GLU A 133 -14.70 -3.56 -5.53
C GLU A 133 -14.07 -4.95 -5.34
N LEU A 134 -14.57 -5.94 -6.05
CA LEU A 134 -13.99 -7.29 -6.10
C LEU A 134 -13.00 -7.44 -7.27
N THR A 135 -13.37 -6.90 -8.40
CA THR A 135 -12.59 -6.76 -9.64
C THR A 135 -13.01 -5.46 -10.32
N GLU A 136 -12.34 -5.05 -11.38
CA GLU A 136 -12.60 -3.80 -12.11
C GLU A 136 -14.10 -3.56 -12.43
N ASP A 137 -14.87 -4.62 -12.68
CA ASP A 137 -16.29 -4.54 -13.07
C ASP A 137 -17.25 -5.22 -12.06
N GLN A 138 -16.73 -5.73 -10.94
CA GLN A 138 -17.53 -6.48 -9.99
C GLN A 138 -17.48 -5.85 -8.60
N TYR A 139 -18.66 -5.60 -8.04
CA TYR A 139 -18.84 -4.99 -6.74
C TYR A 139 -19.72 -5.83 -5.84
N GLU A 140 -19.51 -5.72 -4.53
CA GLU A 140 -20.31 -6.34 -3.48
C GLU A 140 -20.75 -5.26 -2.48
N PRO A 141 -22.06 -5.04 -2.27
CA PRO A 141 -22.52 -4.00 -1.36
C PRO A 141 -22.30 -4.31 0.14
N CYS A 142 -22.03 -5.56 0.49
CA CYS A 142 -21.81 -5.98 1.87
C CYS A 142 -20.32 -6.20 2.15
N LEU A 143 -19.75 -5.45 3.10
CA LEU A 143 -18.34 -5.56 3.46
C LEU A 143 -17.91 -6.98 3.84
N ILE A 144 -18.73 -7.69 4.62
CA ILE A 144 -18.41 -9.06 5.07
C ILE A 144 -18.28 -10.01 3.88
N LYS A 145 -19.18 -9.91 2.90
CA LYS A 145 -19.11 -10.71 1.67
C LYS A 145 -17.95 -10.32 0.77
N ALA A 146 -17.64 -9.01 0.69
CA ALA A 146 -16.46 -8.55 -0.02
C ALA A 146 -15.19 -9.08 0.65
N PHE A 147 -15.09 -9.01 1.96
CA PHE A 147 -13.98 -9.57 2.73
C PHE A 147 -13.84 -11.07 2.51
N ASP A 148 -14.95 -11.82 2.50
CA ASP A 148 -14.95 -13.24 2.14
C ASP A 148 -14.35 -13.48 0.76
N SER A 149 -14.74 -12.69 -0.22
CA SER A 149 -14.23 -12.81 -1.60
C SER A 149 -12.74 -12.53 -1.69
N TRP A 150 -12.24 -11.52 -0.98
CA TRP A 150 -10.83 -11.16 -0.98
C TRP A 150 -9.97 -12.15 -0.18
N MET A 151 -10.44 -12.59 1.00
CA MET A 151 -9.61 -13.29 1.98
C MET A 151 -9.81 -14.80 2.03
N ALA A 152 -10.90 -15.36 1.46
CA ALA A 152 -11.04 -16.82 1.40
C ALA A 152 -9.90 -17.53 0.63
N PRO A 153 -9.36 -16.97 -0.48
CA PRO A 153 -8.16 -17.53 -1.11
C PRO A 153 -6.92 -17.46 -0.23
N VAL A 154 -6.79 -16.41 0.59
CA VAL A 154 -5.68 -16.25 1.55
C VAL A 154 -5.80 -17.29 2.66
N LEU A 155 -6.98 -17.47 3.24
CA LEU A 155 -7.23 -18.51 4.25
C LEU A 155 -6.87 -19.90 3.71
N ARG A 156 -7.32 -20.24 2.49
CA ARG A 156 -6.98 -21.54 1.88
C ARG A 156 -5.47 -21.74 1.76
N TYR A 157 -4.74 -20.68 1.38
CA TYR A 157 -3.28 -20.72 1.36
C TYR A 157 -2.71 -20.95 2.77
N VAL A 158 -3.11 -20.14 3.76
CA VAL A 158 -2.64 -20.28 5.15
C VAL A 158 -2.85 -21.70 5.65
N GLN A 159 -4.02 -22.29 5.41
CA GLN A 159 -4.39 -23.64 5.86
C GLN A 159 -3.73 -24.77 5.05
N SER A 160 -3.15 -24.47 3.89
CA SER A 160 -2.57 -25.48 3.01
C SER A 160 -1.30 -26.13 3.61
N GLY A 161 -0.94 -27.31 3.09
CA GLY A 161 0.33 -27.97 3.43
C GLY A 161 1.55 -27.30 2.83
N CYS A 162 1.36 -26.40 1.85
CA CYS A 162 2.44 -25.68 1.17
C CYS A 162 2.79 -24.34 1.83
N SER A 163 1.95 -23.85 2.75
CA SER A 163 2.21 -22.59 3.45
C SER A 163 3.25 -22.77 4.58
N PRO A 164 4.06 -21.75 4.87
CA PRO A 164 5.04 -21.80 5.95
C PRO A 164 4.41 -21.66 7.35
N PHE A 165 3.11 -21.38 7.45
CA PHE A 165 2.43 -21.10 8.70
C PHE A 165 2.44 -22.30 9.64
N SER A 166 2.87 -22.07 10.89
CA SER A 166 2.82 -23.10 11.94
C SER A 166 1.40 -23.51 12.29
N PRO A 167 1.19 -24.70 12.89
CA PRO A 167 -0.13 -25.14 13.32
C PRO A 167 -0.84 -24.10 14.21
N LYS A 168 -0.11 -23.44 15.11
CA LYS A 168 -0.65 -22.40 16.01
C LYS A 168 -1.15 -21.18 15.24
N LEU A 169 -0.41 -20.72 14.24
CA LEU A 169 -0.85 -19.60 13.39
C LEU A 169 -2.03 -20.00 12.51
N LYS A 170 -2.05 -21.21 11.95
CA LYS A 170 -3.20 -21.73 11.19
C LYS A 170 -4.48 -21.74 12.04
N GLU A 171 -4.39 -22.22 13.28
CA GLU A 171 -5.52 -22.19 14.24
C GLU A 171 -5.98 -20.76 14.52
N ALA A 172 -5.05 -19.83 14.75
CA ALA A 172 -5.38 -18.42 14.99
C ALA A 172 -6.11 -17.78 13.80
N TYR A 173 -5.62 -17.98 12.57
CA TYR A 173 -6.30 -17.48 11.37
C TYR A 173 -7.67 -18.13 11.15
N GLY A 174 -7.82 -19.42 11.43
CA GLY A 174 -9.11 -20.10 11.41
C GLY A 174 -10.11 -19.50 12.40
N SER A 175 -9.68 -19.27 13.64
CA SER A 175 -10.49 -18.63 14.68
C SER A 175 -10.89 -17.20 14.33
N MET A 176 -9.97 -16.39 13.78
CA MET A 176 -10.27 -15.04 13.30
C MET A 176 -11.29 -15.06 12.16
N TRP A 177 -11.17 -16.03 11.24
CA TRP A 177 -12.12 -16.20 10.14
C TRP A 177 -13.54 -16.48 10.63
N GLU A 178 -13.70 -17.36 11.59
CA GLU A 178 -15.00 -17.68 12.18
C GLU A 178 -15.66 -16.48 12.86
N ARG A 179 -14.85 -15.54 13.38
CA ARG A 179 -15.30 -14.33 14.09
C ARG A 179 -15.38 -13.08 13.22
N LYS A 180 -15.09 -13.15 11.93
CA LYS A 180 -15.01 -11.98 11.04
C LYS A 180 -16.28 -11.14 11.01
N GLU A 181 -17.46 -11.79 11.08
CA GLU A 181 -18.75 -11.07 11.11
C GLU A 181 -18.88 -10.22 12.38
N GLU A 182 -18.55 -10.80 13.53
CA GLU A 182 -18.55 -10.08 14.80
C GLU A 182 -17.57 -8.90 14.79
N ILE A 183 -16.37 -9.09 14.21
CA ILE A 183 -15.30 -8.09 14.18
C ILE A 183 -15.65 -6.96 13.23
N LEU A 184 -16.21 -7.26 12.05
CA LEU A 184 -16.49 -6.29 10.99
C LEU A 184 -17.89 -5.66 11.06
N SER A 185 -18.87 -6.28 11.76
CA SER A 185 -20.23 -5.75 11.83
C SER A 185 -20.38 -4.33 12.44
N PRO A 186 -19.47 -3.84 13.33
CA PRO A 186 -19.57 -2.48 13.85
C PRO A 186 -19.32 -1.39 12.79
N ILE A 187 -18.65 -1.71 11.68
CA ILE A 187 -18.39 -0.73 10.63
C ILE A 187 -19.45 -0.81 9.53
N ASN A 188 -19.69 0.33 8.91
CA ASN A 188 -20.72 0.45 7.89
C ASN A 188 -20.32 -0.19 6.54
N ASN A 189 -21.25 -0.26 5.60
CA ASN A 189 -21.03 -0.74 4.25
C ASN A 189 -20.69 0.40 3.26
N ASN A 190 -20.15 1.51 3.73
CA ASN A 190 -19.71 2.58 2.84
C ASN A 190 -18.31 2.27 2.32
N SER A 191 -18.20 2.10 1.03
CA SER A 191 -16.91 1.96 0.38
C SER A 191 -16.23 3.31 0.27
N SER A 192 -14.92 3.32 0.37
CA SER A 192 -14.05 4.45 0.09
C SER A 192 -12.99 4.02 -0.92
N PHE A 193 -12.51 4.93 -1.75
CA PHE A 193 -11.33 4.63 -2.51
C PHE A 193 -10.12 4.60 -1.57
N VAL A 194 -9.38 3.52 -1.55
CA VAL A 194 -8.20 3.32 -0.69
C VAL A 194 -6.94 3.10 -1.52
N HIS A 195 -5.82 3.47 -0.96
CA HIS A 195 -4.48 3.24 -1.50
C HIS A 195 -4.01 1.78 -1.31
N ASP A 196 -4.43 1.15 -0.22
CA ASP A 196 -4.12 -0.22 0.23
C ASP A 196 -2.64 -0.47 0.58
N ASP A 197 -1.85 0.60 0.76
CA ASP A 197 -0.47 0.60 1.28
C ASP A 197 -0.01 2.04 1.62
N CYS A 198 -0.86 2.81 2.32
CA CYS A 198 -0.67 4.24 2.55
C CYS A 198 0.27 4.57 3.72
N HIS A 199 1.23 3.71 4.02
CA HIS A 199 2.25 4.05 5.04
C HIS A 199 3.16 5.20 4.56
N VAL A 200 3.76 5.91 5.50
CA VAL A 200 4.53 7.13 5.19
C VAL A 200 5.77 6.91 4.32
N GLY A 201 6.25 5.68 4.17
CA GLY A 201 7.30 5.35 3.21
C GLY A 201 6.89 5.58 1.75
N ASN A 202 5.59 5.56 1.46
CA ASN A 202 4.99 5.80 0.15
C ASN A 202 4.55 7.27 -0.05
N VAL A 203 5.01 8.18 0.81
CA VAL A 203 4.65 9.59 0.77
C VAL A 203 5.89 10.46 0.66
N LEU A 204 5.87 11.44 -0.24
CA LEU A 204 6.88 12.48 -0.31
C LEU A 204 6.33 13.77 0.32
N PHE A 205 7.20 14.51 1.02
CA PHE A 205 6.89 15.86 1.51
C PHE A 205 7.80 16.92 0.89
N ASP A 206 7.30 18.16 0.80
CA ASP A 206 8.10 19.32 0.42
C ASP A 206 8.93 19.76 1.66
N PRO A 207 10.27 19.75 1.59
CA PRO A 207 11.11 20.08 2.74
C PRO A 207 11.04 21.56 3.19
N ARG A 208 10.41 22.45 2.40
CA ARG A 208 10.22 23.86 2.75
C ARG A 208 8.94 24.08 3.54
N THR A 209 7.90 23.32 3.24
CA THR A 209 6.57 23.47 3.84
C THR A 209 6.18 22.32 4.77
N PHE A 210 6.89 21.20 4.68
CA PHE A 210 6.60 19.93 5.35
C PHE A 210 5.23 19.35 5.02
N LYS A 211 4.56 19.83 3.99
CA LYS A 211 3.30 19.28 3.51
C LYS A 211 3.54 18.13 2.55
N VAL A 212 2.52 17.28 2.40
CA VAL A 212 2.54 16.23 1.38
C VAL A 212 2.75 16.86 0.01
N ALA A 213 3.75 16.35 -0.71
CA ALA A 213 4.07 16.71 -2.07
C ALA A 213 3.57 15.66 -3.07
N ALA A 214 3.67 14.38 -2.72
CA ALA A 214 3.26 13.29 -3.59
C ALA A 214 2.91 12.03 -2.79
N ILE A 215 2.07 11.17 -3.39
CA ILE A 215 1.81 9.81 -2.94
C ILE A 215 2.24 8.81 -4.02
N LEU A 216 2.84 7.69 -3.59
CA LEU A 216 3.53 6.72 -4.44
C LEU A 216 3.01 5.31 -4.18
N ASP A 217 3.23 4.41 -5.13
CA ASP A 217 3.21 2.96 -4.93
C ASP A 217 1.88 2.38 -4.40
N PRO A 218 0.72 2.65 -5.05
CA PRO A 218 -0.52 2.02 -4.67
C PRO A 218 -0.42 0.51 -4.89
N CYS A 219 -0.77 -0.29 -3.89
CA CYS A 219 -0.67 -1.74 -3.97
C CYS A 219 -1.88 -2.35 -4.71
N ASP A 220 -2.99 -2.49 -4.02
CA ASP A 220 -4.26 -2.99 -4.54
C ASP A 220 -5.34 -1.89 -4.38
N ALA A 221 -5.00 -0.66 -4.82
CA ALA A 221 -5.90 0.50 -4.72
C ALA A 221 -7.26 0.22 -5.36
N GLY A 222 -8.32 0.57 -4.65
CA GLY A 222 -9.69 0.29 -5.10
C GLY A 222 -10.72 0.67 -4.05
N TYR A 223 -11.98 0.37 -4.32
CA TYR A 223 -13.08 0.67 -3.40
C TYR A 223 -13.19 -0.41 -2.31
N LYS A 224 -12.65 -0.09 -1.13
CA LYS A 224 -12.72 -0.89 0.10
C LYS A 224 -13.27 -0.04 1.24
N HIS A 225 -13.32 -0.57 2.46
CA HIS A 225 -13.58 0.28 3.62
C HIS A 225 -12.32 1.06 4.00
N ARG A 226 -12.45 2.34 4.41
CA ARG A 226 -11.31 3.22 4.73
C ARG A 226 -10.34 2.64 5.79
N GLU A 227 -10.80 1.74 6.66
CA GLU A 227 -9.93 1.11 7.64
C GLU A 227 -8.86 0.21 7.01
N PHE A 228 -8.97 -0.16 5.73
CA PHE A 228 -7.91 -0.84 4.97
C PHE A 228 -6.70 0.05 4.71
N ASP A 229 -6.87 1.38 4.74
CA ASP A 229 -5.75 2.32 4.73
C ASP A 229 -5.27 2.65 6.16
N LEU A 230 -6.20 2.82 7.09
CA LEU A 230 -5.87 3.38 8.40
C LEU A 230 -4.97 2.49 9.26
N PHE A 231 -5.00 1.17 9.09
CA PHE A 231 -4.08 0.32 9.83
C PHE A 231 -2.61 0.49 9.38
N HIS A 232 -2.36 0.83 8.12
CA HIS A 232 -1.03 1.12 7.57
C HIS A 232 -0.38 2.37 8.18
N LEU A 233 -1.17 3.27 8.74
CA LEU A 233 -0.65 4.49 9.39
C LEU A 233 0.15 4.21 10.68
N TYR A 234 0.08 3.00 11.20
CA TYR A 234 0.91 2.53 12.31
C TYR A 234 2.23 1.90 11.85
N ASP A 235 2.35 1.60 10.56
CA ASP A 235 3.57 1.07 9.99
C ASP A 235 4.63 2.17 9.88
N VAL A 236 5.89 1.84 9.80
CA VAL A 236 7.05 2.70 9.55
C VAL A 236 7.27 3.82 10.59
N ARG A 237 6.33 4.75 10.82
CA ARG A 237 6.45 5.94 11.71
C ARG A 237 5.21 6.11 12.60
N PRO A 238 4.92 5.17 13.53
CA PRO A 238 3.77 5.26 14.44
C PRO A 238 3.84 6.47 15.38
N ASP A 239 5.03 7.04 15.60
CA ASP A 239 5.26 8.27 16.36
C ASP A 239 4.57 9.50 15.74
N LEU A 240 4.24 9.46 14.46
CA LEU A 240 3.50 10.54 13.79
C LEU A 240 2.04 10.64 14.24
N LYS A 241 1.48 9.61 14.88
CA LYS A 241 0.09 9.62 15.42
C LYS A 241 -0.94 10.07 14.36
N LEU A 242 -0.82 9.51 13.15
CA LEU A 242 -1.68 9.89 12.02
C LEU A 242 -3.11 9.43 12.18
N VAL A 243 -3.33 8.26 12.80
CA VAL A 243 -4.68 7.75 13.07
C VAL A 243 -5.39 8.63 14.08
N GLU A 244 -4.71 9.05 15.13
CA GLU A 244 -5.25 9.96 16.14
C GLU A 244 -5.65 11.29 15.50
N ARG A 245 -4.79 11.85 14.61
CA ARG A 245 -5.10 13.08 13.87
C ARG A 245 -6.28 12.88 12.91
N TYR A 246 -6.37 11.73 12.23
CA TYR A 246 -7.50 11.39 11.37
C TYR A 246 -8.80 11.31 12.17
N GLN A 247 -8.76 10.69 13.37
CA GLN A 247 -9.94 10.55 14.26
C GLN A 247 -10.45 11.87 14.82
N GLU A 248 -9.58 12.87 15.02
CA GLU A 248 -10.00 14.23 15.41
C GLU A 248 -10.92 14.87 14.34
N LYS A 249 -10.72 14.52 13.05
CA LYS A 249 -11.51 15.04 11.93
C LYS A 249 -12.75 14.20 11.66
N VAL A 250 -12.62 12.88 11.67
CA VAL A 250 -13.70 11.93 11.38
C VAL A 250 -13.62 10.73 12.33
N PRO A 251 -14.60 10.59 13.24
CA PRO A 251 -14.61 9.48 14.19
C PRO A 251 -14.59 8.11 13.52
N LEU A 252 -13.87 7.18 14.11
CA LEU A 252 -13.88 5.77 13.74
C LEU A 252 -14.92 5.01 14.57
N ALA A 253 -15.44 3.93 14.02
CA ALA A 253 -16.38 3.07 14.73
C ALA A 253 -15.69 2.40 15.94
N GLU A 254 -16.47 2.14 16.97
CA GLU A 254 -16.01 1.40 18.14
C GLU A 254 -15.33 0.08 17.76
N GLY A 255 -14.27 -0.29 18.48
CA GLY A 255 -13.50 -1.50 18.21
C GLY A 255 -12.48 -1.40 17.06
N PHE A 256 -12.15 -0.18 16.59
CA PHE A 256 -11.13 0.02 15.55
C PHE A 256 -9.79 -0.63 15.94
N GLU A 257 -9.36 -0.54 17.19
CA GLU A 257 -8.09 -1.13 17.65
C GLU A 257 -8.04 -2.65 17.45
N LEU A 258 -9.15 -3.35 17.63
CA LEU A 258 -9.24 -4.78 17.30
C LEU A 258 -9.18 -5.01 15.79
N ARG A 259 -9.94 -4.22 15.02
CA ARG A 259 -9.99 -4.37 13.55
C ARG A 259 -8.67 -4.05 12.89
N ARG A 260 -7.91 -3.08 13.39
CA ARG A 260 -6.60 -2.78 12.82
C ARG A 260 -5.65 -3.99 12.87
N TRP A 261 -5.60 -4.73 14.01
CA TRP A 261 -4.81 -5.94 14.13
C TRP A 261 -5.35 -7.08 13.25
N PHE A 262 -6.67 -7.19 13.19
CA PHE A 262 -7.34 -8.14 12.30
C PHE A 262 -6.98 -7.88 10.83
N LEU A 263 -7.16 -6.67 10.34
CA LEU A 263 -6.87 -6.31 8.95
C LEU A 263 -5.38 -6.43 8.64
N SER A 264 -4.50 -5.96 9.53
CA SER A 264 -3.05 -6.07 9.37
C SER A 264 -2.57 -7.52 9.30
N LEU A 265 -3.13 -8.44 10.10
CA LEU A 265 -2.82 -9.87 10.02
C LEU A 265 -3.24 -10.48 8.68
N TRP A 266 -4.43 -10.13 8.17
CA TRP A 266 -4.88 -10.60 6.86
C TRP A 266 -4.06 -10.04 5.71
N ASP A 267 -3.59 -8.81 5.82
CA ASP A 267 -2.66 -8.21 4.87
C ASP A 267 -1.31 -8.92 4.87
N ASP A 268 -0.71 -9.19 6.03
CA ASP A 268 0.51 -10.01 6.15
C ASP A 268 0.35 -11.40 5.50
N ALA A 269 -0.79 -12.06 5.70
CA ALA A 269 -1.08 -13.34 5.08
C ALA A 269 -1.26 -13.23 3.54
N LYS A 270 -1.85 -12.13 3.06
CA LYS A 270 -1.93 -11.80 1.62
C LYS A 270 -0.54 -11.65 1.02
N HIS A 271 0.36 -10.93 1.70
CA HIS A 271 1.75 -10.78 1.30
C HIS A 271 2.51 -12.11 1.31
N SER A 272 2.31 -12.94 2.34
CA SER A 272 2.88 -14.28 2.38
C SER A 272 2.46 -15.13 1.17
N ARG A 273 1.17 -15.12 0.83
CA ARG A 273 0.66 -15.86 -0.32
C ARG A 273 1.24 -15.36 -1.66
N ASN A 274 1.31 -14.04 -1.81
CA ASN A 274 1.65 -13.42 -3.09
C ASN A 274 3.16 -13.41 -3.36
N MET A 275 3.99 -13.40 -2.29
CA MET A 275 5.42 -13.14 -2.41
C MET A 275 6.29 -14.12 -1.65
N GLY A 276 5.69 -15.02 -0.87
CA GLY A 276 6.44 -15.92 -0.02
C GLY A 276 7.06 -15.26 1.23
N TRP A 277 6.68 -14.01 1.56
CA TRP A 277 7.11 -13.39 2.81
C TRP A 277 6.57 -14.15 4.01
N TYR A 278 7.41 -14.39 5.01
CA TYR A 278 6.99 -15.05 6.24
C TYR A 278 7.94 -14.71 7.40
N ASP A 279 7.37 -14.23 8.49
CA ASP A 279 8.04 -14.04 9.77
C ASP A 279 7.12 -14.55 10.89
N GLU A 280 7.43 -15.73 11.45
CA GLU A 280 6.60 -16.36 12.47
C GLU A 280 6.58 -15.57 13.78
N ALA A 281 7.70 -14.95 14.17
CA ALA A 281 7.80 -14.19 15.40
C ALA A 281 6.93 -12.92 15.32
N TRP A 282 7.01 -12.23 14.19
CA TRP A 282 6.18 -11.06 13.88
C TRP A 282 4.69 -11.39 13.89
N LEU A 283 4.27 -12.39 13.14
CA LEU A 283 2.87 -12.84 13.06
C LEU A 283 2.34 -13.30 14.42
N THR A 284 3.15 -14.05 15.19
CA THR A 284 2.76 -14.49 16.54
C THR A 284 2.59 -13.31 17.48
N SER A 285 3.44 -12.29 17.40
CA SER A 285 3.32 -11.06 18.20
C SER A 285 2.00 -10.34 17.89
N LYS A 286 1.67 -10.16 16.60
CA LYS A 286 0.39 -9.54 16.18
C LYS A 286 -0.83 -10.35 16.63
N VAL A 287 -0.79 -11.69 16.52
CA VAL A 287 -1.86 -12.57 17.01
C VAL A 287 -2.05 -12.42 18.53
N ASN A 288 -0.98 -12.29 19.28
CA ASN A 288 -1.08 -12.08 20.73
C ASN A 288 -1.74 -10.73 21.06
N GLN A 289 -1.37 -9.64 20.36
CA GLN A 289 -2.00 -8.34 20.50
C GLN A 289 -3.51 -8.39 20.17
N PHE A 290 -3.84 -9.02 19.04
CA PHE A 290 -5.25 -9.23 18.66
C PHE A 290 -6.03 -9.98 19.76
N ASN A 291 -5.49 -11.08 20.26
CA ASN A 291 -6.15 -11.89 21.29
C ASN A 291 -6.31 -11.16 22.63
N GLU A 292 -5.30 -10.37 23.02
CA GLU A 292 -5.37 -9.54 24.24
C GLU A 292 -6.52 -8.54 24.16
N ILE A 293 -6.61 -7.79 23.07
CA ILE A 293 -7.69 -6.82 22.87
C ILE A 293 -9.05 -7.53 22.77
N TYR A 294 -9.11 -8.65 22.04
CA TYR A 294 -10.35 -9.42 21.90
C TYR A 294 -10.88 -9.94 23.25
N ALA A 295 -9.99 -10.34 24.16
CA ALA A 295 -10.37 -10.84 25.49
C ALA A 295 -10.90 -9.76 26.44
N HIS A 296 -10.58 -8.49 26.19
CA HIS A 296 -10.97 -7.34 27.00
C HIS A 296 -12.17 -6.56 26.43
N ARG A 297 -12.84 -7.07 25.43
CA ARG A 297 -13.97 -6.45 24.71
C ARG A 297 -15.34 -6.61 25.41
#